data_9dc4fd39ecc74c3a3752647c1e28a14f
#
_entry.id   9dc4fd39ecc74c3a3752647c1e28a14f
#
_cell.length_a   1.000
_cell.length_b   1.000
_cell.length_c   1.000
_cell.angle_alpha   90.00
_cell.angle_beta   90.00
_cell.angle_gamma   90.00
#
_symmetry.space_group_name_H-M   'P 1'
#
loop_
_entity.id
_entity.type
_entity.pdbx_description
1 polymer ?
#
loop_
_entity_poly.entity_id
_entity_poly.type
_entity_poly.pdbx_seq_one_letter_code
_entity_poly.pdbx_strand_id
1 'polypeptide(L)'
;MIEILIAEDDEIIANLIKVNLVKAGYSCTCAYNGRDAAKMMDTVKFDLCLFDIMLPEIDGYDLLEYAKTMDYPVIFITAMGSTDNKVKGLKLGADDYITKPFEIVEMLARVESVLRRYRKAG
;
A
#
# COMPACT_ATOMS: atom_id res chain seq x y z
N MET A 1 -4.58 15.37 8.31
CA MET A 1 -3.41 14.87 7.60
C MET A 1 -3.71 13.50 7.03
N ILE A 2 -3.24 13.23 5.83
CA ILE A 2 -3.48 11.94 5.17
C ILE A 2 -2.62 10.87 5.83
N GLU A 3 -3.27 9.78 6.26
CA GLU A 3 -2.63 8.66 6.97
C GLU A 3 -2.43 7.48 6.01
N ILE A 4 -1.19 7.03 5.86
CA ILE A 4 -0.83 5.92 4.95
C ILE A 4 -0.26 4.77 5.75
N LEU A 5 -0.78 3.55 5.52
CA LEU A 5 -0.25 2.33 6.09
C LEU A 5 0.70 1.68 5.06
N ILE A 6 1.92 1.37 5.50
CA ILE A 6 2.91 0.70 4.67
C ILE A 6 3.12 -0.69 5.28
N ALA A 7 2.83 -1.74 4.52
CA ALA A 7 3.09 -3.12 4.93
C ALA A 7 4.20 -3.70 4.04
N GLU A 8 5.39 -3.84 4.61
CA GLU A 8 6.61 -4.26 3.92
C GLU A 8 7.55 -4.90 4.93
N ASP A 9 7.97 -6.15 4.70
CA ASP A 9 8.82 -6.87 5.65
C ASP A 9 10.30 -6.45 5.59
N ASP A 10 10.76 -5.89 4.47
CA ASP A 10 12.10 -5.34 4.38
C ASP A 10 12.10 -3.93 4.98
N GLU A 11 12.72 -3.80 6.17
CA GLU A 11 12.69 -2.54 6.90
C GLU A 11 13.40 -1.40 6.16
N ILE A 12 14.40 -1.72 5.35
CA ILE A 12 15.11 -0.70 4.55
C ILE A 12 14.17 -0.12 3.51
N ILE A 13 13.43 -0.99 2.81
CA ILE A 13 12.47 -0.55 1.79
C ILE A 13 11.30 0.19 2.45
N ALA A 14 10.79 -0.32 3.56
CA ALA A 14 9.71 0.34 4.29
C ALA A 14 10.12 1.76 4.71
N ASN A 15 11.33 1.91 5.23
CA ASN A 15 11.83 3.21 5.64
C ASN A 15 12.05 4.16 4.45
N LEU A 16 12.54 3.65 3.32
CA LEU A 16 12.69 4.44 2.11
C LEU A 16 11.34 5.01 1.65
N ILE A 17 10.32 4.17 1.62
CA ILE A 17 8.96 4.58 1.25
C ILE A 17 8.46 5.64 2.24
N LYS A 18 8.58 5.36 3.54
CA LYS A 18 8.08 6.24 4.59
C LYS A 18 8.73 7.62 4.53
N VAL A 19 10.07 7.68 4.45
CA VAL A 19 10.80 8.95 4.45
C VAL A 19 10.34 9.84 3.30
N ASN A 20 10.16 9.25 2.11
CA ASN A 20 9.76 10.03 0.93
C ASN A 20 8.30 10.48 1.01
N LEU A 21 7.42 9.67 1.55
CA LEU A 21 6.01 10.06 1.74
C LEU A 21 5.87 11.13 2.82
N VAL A 22 6.63 11.03 3.90
CA VAL A 22 6.63 12.06 4.95
C VAL A 22 7.11 13.39 4.40
N LYS A 23 8.15 13.39 3.56
CA LYS A 23 8.62 14.61 2.89
C LYS A 23 7.56 15.22 1.99
N ALA A 24 6.70 14.38 1.42
CA ALA A 24 5.61 14.85 0.55
C ALA A 24 4.39 15.35 1.34
N GLY A 25 4.42 15.28 2.68
CA GLY A 25 3.36 15.82 3.53
C GLY A 25 2.39 14.81 4.10
N TYR A 26 2.66 13.50 3.93
CA TYR A 26 1.80 12.44 4.47
C TYR A 26 2.29 11.97 5.82
N SER A 27 1.37 11.39 6.61
CA SER A 27 1.70 10.68 7.84
C SER A 27 1.73 9.18 7.53
N CYS A 28 2.74 8.46 8.00
CA CYS A 28 2.93 7.06 7.65
C CYS A 28 3.14 6.17 8.87
N THR A 29 2.58 4.97 8.82
CA THR A 29 2.78 3.92 9.81
C THR A 29 3.28 2.68 9.07
N CYS A 30 4.32 2.03 9.58
CA CYS A 30 4.89 0.82 8.97
C CYS A 30 4.49 -0.42 9.77
N ALA A 31 4.09 -1.46 9.05
CA ALA A 31 3.95 -2.81 9.57
C ALA A 31 4.90 -3.71 8.79
N TYR A 32 5.52 -4.69 9.46
CA TYR A 32 6.55 -5.52 8.84
C TYR A 32 6.05 -6.95 8.55
N ASN A 33 4.78 -7.19 8.80
CA ASN A 33 4.10 -8.44 8.46
C ASN A 33 2.60 -8.16 8.30
N GLY A 34 1.89 -9.13 7.72
CA GLY A 34 0.46 -8.94 7.43
C GLY A 34 -0.42 -8.91 8.66
N ARG A 35 -0.03 -9.64 9.72
CA ARG A 35 -0.82 -9.66 10.96
C ARG A 35 -0.82 -8.27 11.62
N ASP A 36 0.35 -7.65 11.74
CA ASP A 36 0.45 -6.32 12.34
C ASP A 36 -0.27 -5.29 11.50
N ALA A 37 -0.19 -5.41 10.17
CA ALA A 37 -0.93 -4.51 9.28
C ALA A 37 -2.43 -4.61 9.51
N ALA A 38 -2.96 -5.84 9.62
CA ALA A 38 -4.38 -6.05 9.88
C ALA A 38 -4.80 -5.45 11.23
N LYS A 39 -3.98 -5.65 12.26
CA LYS A 39 -4.26 -5.06 13.58
C LYS A 39 -4.27 -3.55 13.54
N MET A 40 -3.35 -2.96 12.80
CA MET A 40 -3.30 -1.49 12.67
C MET A 40 -4.55 -0.96 11.97
N MET A 41 -5.04 -1.67 10.96
CA MET A 41 -6.29 -1.28 10.28
C MET A 41 -7.50 -1.34 11.21
N ASP A 42 -7.47 -2.20 12.22
CA ASP A 42 -8.56 -2.31 13.20
C ASP A 42 -8.57 -1.16 14.20
N THR A 43 -7.44 -0.53 14.43
CA THR A 43 -7.28 0.47 15.50
C THR A 43 -7.11 1.89 15.01
N VAL A 44 -6.66 2.08 13.76
CA VAL A 44 -6.40 3.39 13.19
C VAL A 44 -7.07 3.48 11.83
N LYS A 45 -7.63 4.62 11.49
CA LYS A 45 -8.16 4.87 10.16
C LYS A 45 -7.04 5.30 9.23
N PHE A 46 -7.02 4.71 8.04
CA PHE A 46 -6.06 5.05 6.99
C PHE A 46 -6.77 5.58 5.75
N ASP A 47 -6.07 6.42 5.01
CA ASP A 47 -6.57 6.97 3.75
C ASP A 47 -6.06 6.18 2.56
N LEU A 48 -4.96 5.44 2.73
CA LEU A 48 -4.33 4.66 1.69
C LEU A 48 -3.46 3.58 2.32
N CYS A 49 -3.41 2.42 1.67
CA CYS A 49 -2.54 1.31 2.07
C CYS A 49 -1.56 0.97 0.94
N LEU A 50 -0.29 0.81 1.29
CA LEU A 50 0.75 0.35 0.38
C LEU A 50 1.22 -1.01 0.89
N PHE A 51 0.96 -2.08 0.13
CA PHE A 51 1.25 -3.44 0.57
C PHE A 51 2.20 -4.15 -0.38
N ASP A 52 3.20 -4.85 0.17
CA ASP A 52 3.88 -5.90 -0.58
C ASP A 52 2.98 -7.14 -0.58
N ILE A 53 3.02 -7.92 -1.65
CA ILE A 53 2.27 -9.18 -1.72
C ILE A 53 2.95 -10.25 -0.87
N MET A 54 4.29 -10.31 -0.91
CA MET A 54 5.04 -11.34 -0.20
C MET A 54 5.32 -10.91 1.24
N LEU A 55 4.29 -10.98 2.09
CA LEU A 55 4.40 -10.67 3.50
C LEU A 55 4.33 -11.93 4.35
N PRO A 56 5.07 -11.98 5.49
CA PRO A 56 4.89 -13.05 6.46
C PRO A 56 3.51 -13.00 7.10
N GLU A 57 3.03 -14.16 7.50
CA GLU A 57 1.81 -14.40 8.28
C GLU A 57 0.52 -14.21 7.50
N ILE A 58 0.26 -13.03 6.96
CA ILE A 58 -0.88 -12.76 6.08
C ILE A 58 -0.31 -12.10 4.83
N ASP A 59 -0.50 -12.72 3.65
CA ASP A 59 0.06 -12.17 2.43
C ASP A 59 -0.72 -10.95 1.93
N GLY A 60 -0.14 -10.26 0.93
CA GLY A 60 -0.72 -9.03 0.43
C GLY A 60 -2.08 -9.17 -0.23
N TYR A 61 -2.35 -10.33 -0.84
CA TYR A 61 -3.68 -10.56 -1.45
C TYR A 61 -4.77 -10.66 -0.39
N ASP A 62 -4.51 -11.40 0.68
CA ASP A 62 -5.47 -11.53 1.78
C ASP A 62 -5.64 -10.20 2.50
N LEU A 63 -4.53 -9.46 2.65
CA LEU A 63 -4.56 -8.16 3.27
C LEU A 63 -5.35 -7.15 2.43
N LEU A 64 -5.25 -7.25 1.10
CA LEU A 64 -6.06 -6.44 0.18
C LEU A 64 -7.55 -6.69 0.40
N GLU A 65 -7.95 -7.97 0.47
CA GLU A 65 -9.36 -8.30 0.71
C GLU A 65 -9.85 -7.68 2.01
N TYR A 66 -9.04 -7.74 3.05
CA TYR A 66 -9.39 -7.15 4.34
C TYR A 66 -9.53 -5.63 4.25
N ALA A 67 -8.58 -4.97 3.60
CA ALA A 67 -8.63 -3.52 3.43
C ALA A 67 -9.86 -3.07 2.64
N LYS A 68 -10.28 -3.87 1.64
CA LYS A 68 -11.45 -3.53 0.84
C LYS A 68 -12.74 -3.61 1.65
N THR A 69 -12.81 -4.42 2.70
CA THR A 69 -14.00 -4.42 3.59
C THR A 69 -14.15 -3.11 4.33
N MET A 70 -13.07 -2.33 4.44
CA MET A 70 -13.05 -1.02 5.09
C MET A 70 -13.07 0.13 4.08
N ASP A 71 -13.21 -0.18 2.80
CA ASP A 71 -13.17 0.80 1.69
C ASP A 71 -11.85 1.55 1.60
N TYR A 72 -10.75 0.93 2.02
CA TYR A 72 -9.42 1.53 1.89
C TYR A 72 -8.87 1.32 0.48
N PRO A 73 -8.35 2.36 -0.16
CA PRO A 73 -7.59 2.17 -1.40
C PRO A 73 -6.27 1.46 -1.11
N VAL A 74 -5.86 0.59 -2.04
CA VAL A 74 -4.64 -0.20 -1.90
C VAL A 74 -3.79 -0.09 -3.17
N ILE A 75 -2.50 0.19 -2.99
CA ILE A 75 -1.51 0.10 -4.05
C ILE A 75 -0.55 -1.02 -3.65
N PHE A 76 -0.34 -1.99 -4.55
CA PHE A 76 0.72 -2.99 -4.33
C PHE A 76 2.07 -2.42 -4.74
N ILE A 77 3.09 -2.65 -3.90
CA ILE A 77 4.49 -2.37 -4.23
C ILE A 77 5.25 -3.67 -3.97
N THR A 78 5.63 -4.37 -5.03
CA THR A 78 6.11 -5.75 -4.90
C THR A 78 7.10 -6.12 -6.00
N ALA A 79 7.94 -7.13 -5.73
CA ALA A 79 8.82 -7.70 -6.73
C ALA A 79 8.08 -8.63 -7.70
N MET A 80 6.83 -8.99 -7.42
CA MET A 80 6.01 -9.87 -8.26
C MET A 80 5.50 -9.08 -9.47
N GLY A 81 6.33 -8.94 -10.50
CA GLY A 81 6.09 -8.03 -11.62
C GLY A 81 5.56 -8.66 -12.89
N SER A 82 5.16 -9.95 -12.91
CA SER A 82 4.61 -10.56 -14.11
C SER A 82 3.25 -9.97 -14.47
N THR A 83 2.89 -10.05 -15.75
CA THR A 83 1.59 -9.60 -16.21
C THR A 83 0.46 -10.32 -15.46
N ASP A 84 0.61 -11.63 -15.24
CA ASP A 84 -0.39 -12.41 -14.53
C ASP A 84 -0.59 -11.93 -13.10
N ASN A 85 0.50 -11.59 -12.40
CA ASN A 85 0.42 -11.05 -11.03
C ASN A 85 -0.27 -9.70 -11.00
N LYS A 86 0.05 -8.83 -11.95
CA LYS A 86 -0.57 -7.51 -12.04
C LYS A 86 -2.07 -7.62 -12.32
N VAL A 87 -2.45 -8.47 -13.26
CA VAL A 87 -3.85 -8.69 -13.60
C VAL A 87 -4.60 -9.23 -12.39
N LYS A 88 -4.04 -10.21 -11.68
CA LYS A 88 -4.64 -10.76 -10.49
C LYS A 88 -4.89 -9.69 -9.43
N GLY A 89 -3.86 -8.89 -9.13
CA GLY A 89 -3.97 -7.84 -8.12
C GLY A 89 -5.03 -6.81 -8.46
N LEU A 90 -5.03 -6.35 -9.71
CA LEU A 90 -6.01 -5.36 -10.16
C LEU A 90 -7.44 -5.91 -10.17
N LYS A 91 -7.61 -7.15 -10.59
CA LYS A 91 -8.93 -7.80 -10.57
C LYS A 91 -9.48 -8.00 -9.16
N LEU A 92 -8.60 -8.22 -8.18
CA LEU A 92 -8.99 -8.33 -6.78
C LEU A 92 -9.34 -7.00 -6.14
N GLY A 93 -9.08 -5.89 -6.83
CA GLY A 93 -9.48 -4.57 -6.37
C GLY A 93 -8.36 -3.63 -5.98
N ALA A 94 -7.10 -3.97 -6.26
CA ALA A 94 -6.00 -3.03 -6.06
C ALA A 94 -6.20 -1.81 -6.98
N ASP A 95 -5.94 -0.64 -6.44
CA ASP A 95 -6.13 0.61 -7.17
C ASP A 95 -4.96 0.94 -8.08
N ASP A 96 -3.78 0.40 -7.79
CA ASP A 96 -2.62 0.48 -8.65
C ASP A 96 -1.61 -0.60 -8.26
N TYR A 97 -0.57 -0.75 -9.08
CA TYR A 97 0.42 -1.83 -8.94
C TYR A 97 1.79 -1.29 -9.35
N ILE A 98 2.74 -1.32 -8.42
CA ILE A 98 4.10 -0.82 -8.65
C ILE A 98 5.06 -2.00 -8.46
N THR A 99 5.95 -2.22 -9.44
CA THR A 99 6.93 -3.31 -9.34
C THR A 99 8.27 -2.78 -8.85
N LYS A 100 8.93 -3.57 -7.98
CA LYS A 100 10.30 -3.30 -7.54
C LYS A 100 11.30 -3.79 -8.59
N PRO A 101 12.38 -3.06 -8.84
CA PRO A 101 12.70 -1.76 -8.24
C PRO A 101 11.83 -0.65 -8.83
N PHE A 102 11.54 0.37 -8.05
CA PHE A 102 10.67 1.47 -8.48
C PHE A 102 11.36 2.82 -8.30
N GLU A 103 10.92 3.78 -9.09
CA GLU A 103 11.38 5.15 -8.94
C GLU A 103 10.52 5.87 -7.89
N ILE A 104 11.17 6.63 -7.01
CA ILE A 104 10.46 7.40 -5.97
C ILE A 104 9.45 8.36 -6.60
N VAL A 105 9.84 9.03 -7.69
CA VAL A 105 8.96 9.98 -8.39
C VAL A 105 7.70 9.28 -8.92
N GLU A 106 7.86 8.06 -9.44
CA GLU A 106 6.72 7.26 -9.91
C GLU A 106 5.80 6.90 -8.75
N MET A 107 6.36 6.41 -7.65
CA MET A 107 5.57 6.05 -6.48
C MET A 107 4.76 7.23 -5.97
N LEU A 108 5.40 8.39 -5.81
CA LEU A 108 4.72 9.60 -5.33
C LEU A 108 3.58 10.03 -6.26
N ALA A 109 3.80 9.95 -7.57
CA ALA A 109 2.78 10.31 -8.56
C ALA A 109 1.57 9.36 -8.49
N ARG A 110 1.81 8.07 -8.32
CA ARG A 110 0.72 7.08 -8.22
C ARG A 110 -0.06 7.21 -6.92
N VAL A 111 0.63 7.47 -5.81
CA VAL A 111 -0.02 7.73 -4.52
C VAL A 111 -0.94 8.96 -4.64
N GLU A 112 -0.43 10.04 -5.19
CA GLU A 112 -1.23 11.26 -5.38
C GLU A 112 -2.43 11.00 -6.28
N SER A 113 -2.24 10.25 -7.36
CA SER A 113 -3.32 9.93 -8.32
C SER A 113 -4.44 9.14 -7.64
N VAL A 114 -4.11 8.10 -6.86
CA VAL A 114 -5.11 7.30 -6.18
C VAL A 114 -5.84 8.14 -5.12
N LEU A 115 -5.11 8.89 -4.31
CA LEU A 115 -5.72 9.75 -3.29
C LEU A 115 -6.66 10.78 -3.90
N ARG A 116 -6.28 11.36 -5.03
CA ARG A 116 -7.12 12.35 -5.71
C ARG A 116 -8.45 11.75 -6.17
N ARG A 117 -8.44 10.51 -6.67
CA ARG A 117 -9.67 9.83 -7.09
C ARG A 117 -10.63 9.64 -5.91
N TYR A 118 -10.11 9.26 -4.76
CA TYR A 118 -10.93 9.00 -3.57
C TYR A 118 -11.45 10.29 -2.95
N ARG A 119 -10.69 11.37 -2.98
CA ARG A 119 -11.15 12.68 -2.50
C ARG A 119 -12.31 13.22 -3.32
N LYS A 120 -12.27 13.02 -4.63
CA LYS A 120 -13.35 13.49 -5.51
C LYS A 120 -14.64 12.74 -5.29
N ALA A 121 -14.56 11.49 -4.84
CA ALA A 121 -15.73 10.67 -4.56
C ALA A 121 -16.40 11.06 -3.23
N GLY A 122 -15.67 11.71 -2.37
CA GLY A 122 -16.19 12.18 -1.11
C GLY A 122 -16.55 13.65 -1.20
#